data_f672e9bd28847c10d3c8819a56729a90
#
_entry.id   f672e9bd28847c10d3c8819a56729a90
#
_cell.length_a   1.000
_cell.length_b   1.000
_cell.length_c   1.000
_cell.angle_alpha   90.00
_cell.angle_beta   90.00
_cell.angle_gamma   90.00
#
_symmetry.space_group_name_H-M   'P 1'
#
loop_
_entity.id
_entity.type
_entity.pdbx_description
1 polymer ?
#
loop_
_entity_poly.entity_id
_entity_poly.type
_entity_poly.pdbx_seq_one_letter_code
_entity_poly.pdbx_strand_id
1 'polypeptide(L)'
;WFEPYYKPGREIARERDWTRKLEKIVEEAPNWDIGFMAGVPAWLQIIMEKIIERYQLNNIHDIWPNLTVFGHGGVSFEPYRVGFEKLLAHPLIYIDTYLASEGFIAFQNRPDADGMKLVLDNGIFYEFIPFNEQNFNEDGELAANPQTLMIDDVKEGVDYALLISTCSGAWRYLIGDT
;
A
#
# COMPACT_ATOMS: atom_id res chain seq x y z
N TRP A 1 9.03 7.40 -19.79
CA TRP A 1 8.64 6.19 -20.50
C TRP A 1 7.23 5.76 -20.12
N PHE A 2 6.86 5.78 -18.82
CA PHE A 2 5.52 5.42 -18.31
C PHE A 2 4.50 6.58 -18.33
N GLU A 3 4.93 7.80 -18.57
CA GLU A 3 4.09 9.00 -18.45
C GLU A 3 2.77 8.97 -19.24
N PRO A 4 2.71 8.44 -20.48
CA PRO A 4 1.45 8.34 -21.22
C PRO A 4 0.44 7.39 -20.57
N TYR A 5 0.89 6.40 -19.82
CA TYR A 5 0.09 5.36 -19.17
C TYR A 5 -0.26 5.68 -17.72
N TYR A 6 0.44 6.66 -17.12
CA TYR A 6 0.21 7.07 -15.74
C TYR A 6 -0.92 8.10 -15.63
N LYS A 7 -1.94 7.78 -14.85
CA LYS A 7 -3.06 8.69 -14.54
C LYS A 7 -3.05 9.02 -13.03
N PRO A 8 -3.45 10.21 -12.65
CA PRO A 8 -4.10 11.26 -13.45
C PRO A 8 -3.14 12.14 -14.28
N GLY A 9 -1.87 11.80 -14.39
CA GLY A 9 -0.86 12.62 -15.05
C GLY A 9 -0.29 13.74 -14.16
N ARG A 10 0.81 14.36 -14.62
CA ARG A 10 1.60 15.29 -13.78
C ARG A 10 0.83 16.57 -13.40
N GLU A 11 0.00 17.06 -14.26
CA GLU A 11 -0.74 18.31 -14.01
C GLU A 11 -1.71 18.13 -12.85
N ILE A 12 -2.59 17.12 -12.93
CA ILE A 12 -3.56 16.81 -11.88
C ILE A 12 -2.85 16.33 -10.60
N ALA A 13 -1.78 15.53 -10.73
CA ALA A 13 -1.03 15.03 -9.58
C ALA A 13 -0.41 16.15 -8.73
N ARG A 14 -0.04 17.29 -9.34
CA ARG A 14 0.54 18.46 -8.67
C ARG A 14 -0.49 19.39 -8.02
N GLU A 15 -1.78 19.22 -8.30
CA GLU A 15 -2.83 19.97 -7.61
C GLU A 15 -2.75 19.70 -6.10
N ARG A 16 -2.64 20.78 -5.30
CA ARG A 16 -2.51 20.68 -3.85
C ARG A 16 -3.87 20.67 -3.13
N ASP A 17 -4.85 21.33 -3.72
CA ASP A 17 -6.21 21.32 -3.21
C ASP A 17 -6.85 19.97 -3.54
N TRP A 18 -7.20 19.22 -2.49
CA TRP A 18 -7.77 17.87 -2.66
C TRP A 18 -9.10 17.89 -3.41
N THR A 19 -9.97 18.85 -3.11
CA THR A 19 -11.29 18.93 -3.73
C THR A 19 -11.15 19.17 -5.23
N ARG A 20 -10.30 20.12 -5.62
CA ARG A 20 -10.02 20.40 -7.04
C ARG A 20 -9.34 19.23 -7.75
N LYS A 21 -8.42 18.55 -7.05
CA LYS A 21 -7.78 17.35 -7.60
C LYS A 21 -8.80 16.27 -7.89
N LEU A 22 -9.68 16.01 -6.94
CA LEU A 22 -10.76 15.01 -7.07
C LEU A 22 -11.72 15.38 -8.22
N GLU A 23 -12.14 16.64 -8.31
CA GLU A 23 -12.99 17.12 -9.42
C GLU A 23 -12.33 16.89 -10.78
N LYS A 24 -11.05 17.23 -10.95
CA LYS A 24 -10.30 17.00 -12.19
C LYS A 24 -10.17 15.51 -12.53
N ILE A 25 -9.91 14.67 -11.52
CA ILE A 25 -9.87 13.20 -11.71
C ILE A 25 -11.20 12.69 -12.20
N VAL A 26 -12.29 13.09 -11.57
CA VAL A 26 -13.65 12.67 -11.93
C VAL A 26 -14.01 13.15 -13.33
N GLU A 27 -13.67 14.38 -13.70
CA GLU A 27 -13.94 14.95 -15.03
C GLU A 27 -13.21 14.20 -16.14
N GLU A 28 -11.94 13.84 -15.90
CA GLU A 28 -11.08 13.19 -16.88
C GLU A 28 -11.24 11.66 -16.92
N ALA A 29 -11.85 11.05 -15.90
CA ALA A 29 -11.99 9.61 -15.75
C ALA A 29 -12.56 8.88 -17.00
N PRO A 30 -13.56 9.43 -17.74
CA PRO A 30 -14.07 8.79 -18.95
C PRO A 30 -13.06 8.68 -20.11
N ASN A 31 -12.01 9.50 -20.07
CA ASN A 31 -10.98 9.54 -21.10
C ASN A 31 -9.86 8.53 -20.85
N TRP A 32 -9.93 7.76 -19.76
CA TRP A 32 -8.87 6.83 -19.34
C TRP A 32 -9.30 5.39 -19.49
N ASP A 33 -8.37 4.56 -19.98
CA ASP A 33 -8.49 3.10 -19.93
C ASP A 33 -7.61 2.59 -18.80
N ILE A 34 -8.22 2.31 -17.65
CA ILE A 34 -7.51 1.89 -16.43
C ILE A 34 -7.56 0.37 -16.31
N GLY A 35 -6.40 -0.28 -16.36
CA GLY A 35 -6.26 -1.72 -16.11
C GLY A 35 -5.73 -2.05 -14.71
N PHE A 36 -4.94 -1.12 -14.15
CA PHE A 36 -4.31 -1.26 -12.83
C PHE A 36 -4.49 0.04 -12.06
N MET A 37 -4.86 -0.05 -10.79
CA MET A 37 -4.78 1.10 -9.91
C MET A 37 -3.99 0.74 -8.64
N ALA A 38 -3.33 1.76 -8.06
CA ALA A 38 -2.57 1.62 -6.84
C ALA A 38 -2.80 2.80 -5.90
N GLY A 39 -2.87 2.51 -4.62
CA GLY A 39 -2.98 3.54 -3.59
C GLY A 39 -3.69 3.07 -2.32
N VAL A 40 -3.93 4.03 -1.44
CA VAL A 40 -4.63 3.78 -0.18
C VAL A 40 -6.11 3.49 -0.47
N PRO A 41 -6.68 2.40 0.05
CA PRO A 41 -8.05 1.98 -0.24
C PRO A 41 -9.11 3.06 -0.08
N ALA A 42 -9.09 3.79 1.05
CA ALA A 42 -10.06 4.84 1.34
C ALA A 42 -10.10 5.94 0.26
N TRP A 43 -8.94 6.35 -0.26
CA TRP A 43 -8.85 7.40 -1.27
C TRP A 43 -9.40 6.94 -2.62
N LEU A 44 -9.07 5.72 -3.02
CA LEU A 44 -9.54 5.16 -4.28
C LEU A 44 -11.03 4.84 -4.23
N GLN A 45 -11.55 4.42 -3.08
CA GLN A 45 -12.99 4.24 -2.88
C GLN A 45 -13.75 5.55 -3.11
N ILE A 46 -13.30 6.66 -2.49
CA ILE A 46 -13.91 7.99 -2.67
C ILE A 46 -13.88 8.41 -4.14
N ILE A 47 -12.77 8.19 -4.85
CA ILE A 47 -12.65 8.50 -6.27
C ILE A 47 -13.66 7.71 -7.09
N MET A 48 -13.75 6.40 -6.89
CA MET A 48 -14.69 5.54 -7.62
C MET A 48 -16.15 5.91 -7.32
N GLU A 49 -16.51 6.15 -6.05
CA GLU A 49 -17.85 6.58 -5.65
C GLU A 49 -18.25 7.89 -6.35
N LYS A 50 -17.34 8.87 -6.40
CA LYS A 50 -17.57 10.15 -7.09
C LYS A 50 -17.73 10.02 -8.60
N ILE A 51 -16.96 9.13 -9.24
CA ILE A 51 -17.09 8.82 -10.67
C ILE A 51 -18.45 8.19 -10.93
N ILE A 52 -18.83 7.16 -10.17
CA ILE A 52 -20.10 6.45 -10.28
C ILE A 52 -21.28 7.43 -10.11
N GLU A 53 -21.24 8.26 -9.06
CA GLU A 53 -22.25 9.28 -8.79
C GLU A 53 -22.37 10.29 -9.95
N ARG A 54 -21.24 10.83 -10.42
CA ARG A 54 -21.18 11.87 -11.45
C ARG A 54 -21.76 11.42 -12.79
N TYR A 55 -21.47 10.18 -13.19
CA TYR A 55 -21.87 9.62 -14.48
C TYR A 55 -23.05 8.66 -14.39
N GLN A 56 -23.66 8.53 -13.19
CA GLN A 56 -24.81 7.66 -12.93
C GLN A 56 -24.57 6.21 -13.40
N LEU A 57 -23.38 5.68 -13.08
CA LEU A 57 -22.96 4.32 -13.44
C LEU A 57 -23.53 3.29 -12.45
N ASN A 58 -23.62 2.04 -12.87
CA ASN A 58 -23.95 0.94 -11.97
C ASN A 58 -22.71 0.53 -11.11
N ASN A 59 -21.54 0.62 -11.72
CA ASN A 59 -20.25 0.28 -11.09
C ASN A 59 -19.11 0.93 -11.89
N ILE A 60 -17.88 0.82 -11.39
CA ILE A 60 -16.72 1.46 -12.02
C ILE A 60 -16.33 0.82 -13.36
N HIS A 61 -16.66 -0.46 -13.60
CA HIS A 61 -16.34 -1.13 -14.86
C HIS A 61 -17.16 -0.64 -16.04
N ASP A 62 -18.27 0.11 -15.80
CA ASP A 62 -19.02 0.77 -16.87
C ASP A 62 -18.16 1.81 -17.60
N ILE A 63 -17.11 2.34 -16.93
CA ILE A 63 -16.20 3.34 -17.50
C ILE A 63 -14.76 2.80 -17.65
N TRP A 64 -14.33 1.89 -16.76
CA TRP A 64 -13.01 1.24 -16.78
C TRP A 64 -13.14 -0.28 -16.92
N PRO A 65 -13.58 -0.78 -18.10
CA PRO A 65 -13.87 -2.20 -18.30
C PRO A 65 -12.64 -3.11 -18.14
N ASN A 66 -11.45 -2.56 -18.31
CA ASN A 66 -10.17 -3.30 -18.20
C ASN A 66 -9.57 -3.26 -16.81
N LEU A 67 -10.22 -2.61 -15.83
CA LEU A 67 -9.72 -2.59 -14.45
C LEU A 67 -9.76 -4.00 -13.86
N THR A 68 -8.60 -4.56 -13.58
CA THR A 68 -8.44 -5.95 -13.11
C THR A 68 -7.54 -6.09 -11.89
N VAL A 69 -6.67 -5.12 -11.61
CA VAL A 69 -5.70 -5.22 -10.52
C VAL A 69 -5.76 -3.98 -9.63
N PHE A 70 -5.74 -4.20 -8.33
CA PHE A 70 -5.58 -3.18 -7.32
C PHE A 70 -4.40 -3.48 -6.41
N GLY A 71 -3.34 -2.66 -6.52
CA GLY A 71 -2.23 -2.62 -5.58
C GLY A 71 -2.56 -1.69 -4.42
N HIS A 72 -2.59 -2.21 -3.21
CA HIS A 72 -2.89 -1.41 -2.01
C HIS A 72 -1.78 -1.51 -0.97
N GLY A 73 -1.79 -0.62 -0.01
CA GLY A 73 -0.84 -0.60 1.10
C GLY A 73 -1.08 0.59 2.02
N GLY A 74 -0.26 0.70 3.06
CA GLY A 74 -0.32 1.76 4.06
C GLY A 74 -1.39 1.55 5.14
N VAL A 75 -2.42 0.74 4.88
CA VAL A 75 -3.46 0.32 5.84
C VAL A 75 -3.99 -1.04 5.44
N SER A 76 -4.49 -1.80 6.41
CA SER A 76 -5.19 -3.07 6.12
C SER A 76 -6.38 -2.82 5.18
N PHE A 77 -6.52 -3.65 4.16
CA PHE A 77 -7.62 -3.54 3.19
C PHE A 77 -8.95 -4.13 3.71
N GLU A 78 -8.90 -5.07 4.63
CA GLU A 78 -10.09 -5.81 5.09
C GLU A 78 -11.26 -4.92 5.54
N PRO A 79 -11.07 -3.82 6.30
CA PRO A 79 -12.17 -2.94 6.68
C PRO A 79 -12.87 -2.26 5.49
N TYR A 80 -12.16 -2.10 4.39
CA TYR A 80 -12.66 -1.41 3.18
C TYR A 80 -13.24 -2.38 2.16
N ARG A 81 -12.87 -3.66 2.19
CA ARG A 81 -13.18 -4.66 1.17
C ARG A 81 -14.65 -4.68 0.77
N VAL A 82 -15.55 -4.78 1.73
CA VAL A 82 -16.99 -4.88 1.46
C VAL A 82 -17.56 -3.63 0.78
N GLY A 83 -17.10 -2.44 1.19
CA GLY A 83 -17.51 -1.17 0.57
C GLY A 83 -16.96 -1.04 -0.85
N PHE A 84 -15.68 -1.37 -1.00
CA PHE A 84 -14.96 -1.30 -2.26
C PHE A 84 -15.52 -2.25 -3.32
N GLU A 85 -15.79 -3.51 -2.95
CA GLU A 85 -16.31 -4.54 -3.86
C GLU A 85 -17.73 -4.23 -4.38
N LYS A 86 -18.53 -3.46 -3.65
CA LYS A 86 -19.84 -2.98 -4.13
C LYS A 86 -19.73 -2.03 -5.32
N LEU A 87 -18.57 -1.42 -5.54
CA LEU A 87 -18.34 -0.50 -6.66
C LEU A 87 -17.88 -1.23 -7.93
N LEU A 88 -17.72 -2.55 -7.87
CA LEU A 88 -17.16 -3.40 -8.92
C LEU A 88 -18.23 -4.30 -9.55
N ALA A 89 -18.11 -4.57 -10.87
CA ALA A 89 -18.93 -5.58 -11.55
C ALA A 89 -18.38 -7.01 -11.33
N HIS A 90 -17.07 -7.13 -11.11
CA HIS A 90 -16.37 -8.38 -10.89
C HIS A 90 -15.18 -8.16 -9.94
N PRO A 91 -14.70 -9.20 -9.24
CA PRO A 91 -13.58 -9.09 -8.33
C PRO A 91 -12.29 -8.63 -9.03
N LEU A 92 -11.47 -7.87 -8.32
CA LEU A 92 -10.11 -7.52 -8.75
C LEU A 92 -9.09 -8.50 -8.18
N ILE A 93 -7.92 -8.54 -8.77
CA ILE A 93 -6.72 -9.13 -8.18
C ILE A 93 -6.15 -8.09 -7.21
N TYR A 94 -6.14 -8.42 -5.93
CA TYR A 94 -5.57 -7.56 -4.88
C TYR A 94 -4.10 -7.91 -4.66
N ILE A 95 -3.25 -6.90 -4.60
CA ILE A 95 -1.82 -7.03 -4.31
C ILE A 95 -1.49 -6.11 -3.14
N ASP A 96 -1.18 -6.70 -2.01
CA ASP A 96 -0.76 -5.96 -0.84
C ASP A 96 0.71 -5.56 -0.92
N THR A 97 1.03 -4.35 -0.45
CA THR A 97 2.38 -3.80 -0.45
C THR A 97 2.70 -3.13 0.88
N TYR A 98 3.88 -3.40 1.40
CA TYR A 98 4.44 -2.68 2.53
C TYR A 98 5.46 -1.65 2.04
N LEU A 99 4.96 -0.42 1.90
CA LEU A 99 5.72 0.72 1.43
C LEU A 99 5.76 1.78 2.53
N ALA A 100 6.96 2.09 3.02
CA ALA A 100 7.23 3.15 3.98
C ALA A 100 8.02 4.28 3.31
N SER A 101 8.11 5.46 3.96
CA SER A 101 8.97 6.56 3.50
C SER A 101 10.44 6.16 3.39
N GLU A 102 10.85 5.22 4.24
CA GLU A 102 12.18 4.67 4.37
C GLU A 102 12.54 3.67 3.28
N GLY A 103 11.55 3.05 2.64
CA GLY A 103 11.77 2.10 1.56
C GLY A 103 10.60 1.20 1.21
N PHE A 104 10.76 0.47 0.12
CA PHE A 104 9.85 -0.58 -0.29
C PHE A 104 10.26 -1.89 0.40
N ILE A 105 9.50 -2.32 1.39
CA ILE A 105 9.88 -3.37 2.33
C ILE A 105 9.41 -4.74 1.87
N ALA A 106 8.13 -4.88 1.54
CA ALA A 106 7.54 -6.16 1.16
C ALA A 106 6.37 -6.00 0.19
N PHE A 107 6.01 -7.04 -0.50
CA PHE A 107 4.83 -7.09 -1.35
C PHE A 107 4.28 -8.52 -1.46
N GLN A 108 2.99 -8.62 -1.68
CA GLN A 108 2.34 -9.88 -2.01
C GLN A 108 2.74 -10.29 -3.43
N ASN A 109 3.52 -11.34 -3.56
CA ASN A 109 4.07 -11.77 -4.85
C ASN A 109 3.15 -12.73 -5.64
N ARG A 110 2.03 -13.14 -5.03
CA ARG A 110 0.97 -13.96 -5.65
C ARG A 110 -0.36 -13.54 -5.05
N PRO A 111 -1.44 -13.53 -5.84
CA PRO A 111 -2.77 -13.13 -5.36
C PRO A 111 -3.34 -14.00 -4.23
N ASP A 112 -2.86 -15.24 -4.12
CA ASP A 112 -3.28 -16.26 -3.15
C ASP A 112 -2.30 -16.42 -1.97
N ALA A 113 -1.31 -15.54 -1.85
CA ALA A 113 -0.38 -15.59 -0.72
C ALA A 113 -1.03 -15.03 0.56
N ASP A 114 -0.87 -15.74 1.67
CA ASP A 114 -1.36 -15.31 2.99
C ASP A 114 -0.52 -14.18 3.60
N GLY A 115 0.63 -13.85 2.99
CA GLY A 115 1.54 -12.83 3.47
C GLY A 115 2.34 -12.18 2.35
N MET A 116 3.17 -11.21 2.73
CA MET A 116 4.04 -10.47 1.82
C MET A 116 5.45 -11.05 1.81
N LYS A 117 6.07 -11.05 0.64
CA LYS A 117 7.48 -11.40 0.47
C LYS A 117 8.34 -10.18 0.77
N LEU A 118 9.28 -10.32 1.74
CA LEU A 118 10.30 -9.32 2.02
C LEU A 118 11.23 -9.13 0.80
N VAL A 119 11.55 -7.89 0.47
CA VAL A 119 12.45 -7.54 -0.64
C VAL A 119 13.87 -7.45 -0.10
N LEU A 120 14.72 -8.45 -0.42
CA LEU A 120 16.07 -8.58 0.13
C LEU A 120 17.17 -7.96 -0.73
N ASP A 121 16.86 -7.60 -1.98
CA ASP A 121 17.84 -7.17 -2.99
C ASP A 121 17.69 -5.69 -3.39
N ASN A 122 17.02 -4.88 -2.56
CA ASN A 122 16.76 -3.47 -2.82
C ASN A 122 17.70 -2.50 -2.09
N GLY A 123 18.80 -3.01 -1.49
CA GLY A 123 19.78 -2.20 -0.77
C GLY A 123 19.36 -1.82 0.66
N ILE A 124 18.36 -2.49 1.21
CA ILE A 124 17.96 -2.36 2.61
C ILE A 124 18.55 -3.54 3.39
N PHE A 125 19.21 -3.26 4.48
CA PHE A 125 19.66 -4.26 5.45
C PHE A 125 18.63 -4.37 6.58
N TYR A 126 18.20 -5.60 6.88
CA TYR A 126 17.14 -5.91 7.83
C TYR A 126 17.68 -6.58 9.08
N GLU A 127 17.24 -6.11 10.25
CA GLU A 127 17.39 -6.76 11.54
C GLU A 127 16.00 -6.92 12.18
N PHE A 128 15.82 -7.95 12.97
CA PHE A 128 14.53 -8.32 13.57
C PHE A 128 14.65 -8.32 15.08
N ILE A 129 13.73 -7.62 15.77
CA ILE A 129 13.67 -7.59 17.24
C ILE A 129 12.44 -8.39 17.65
N PRO A 130 12.60 -9.53 18.36
CA PRO A 130 11.45 -10.24 18.91
C PRO A 130 10.55 -9.31 19.72
N PHE A 131 9.25 -9.25 19.37
CA PHE A 131 8.30 -8.40 20.09
C PHE A 131 7.86 -9.09 21.39
N ASN A 132 8.58 -8.81 22.48
CA ASN A 132 8.37 -9.40 23.80
C ASN A 132 8.77 -8.42 24.92
N GLU A 133 8.41 -8.74 26.17
CA GLU A 133 8.68 -7.93 27.36
C GLU A 133 10.18 -7.70 27.66
N GLN A 134 11.07 -8.51 27.09
CA GLN A 134 12.51 -8.33 27.25
C GLN A 134 13.02 -7.19 26.37
N ASN A 135 12.42 -6.99 25.21
CA ASN A 135 12.85 -6.01 24.23
C ASN A 135 11.98 -4.73 24.22
N PHE A 136 10.74 -4.81 24.73
CA PHE A 136 9.81 -3.67 24.78
C PHE A 136 9.19 -3.56 26.16
N ASN A 137 9.02 -2.33 26.65
CA ASN A 137 8.27 -2.07 27.87
C ASN A 137 6.74 -2.08 27.64
N GLU A 138 5.96 -1.88 28.71
CA GLU A 138 4.50 -1.84 28.64
C GLU A 138 3.94 -0.71 27.74
N ASP A 139 4.71 0.35 27.53
CA ASP A 139 4.38 1.49 26.67
C ASP A 139 4.80 1.25 25.19
N GLY A 140 5.39 0.09 24.89
CA GLY A 140 5.89 -0.27 23.56
C GLY A 140 7.22 0.39 23.19
N GLU A 141 7.93 0.98 24.15
CA GLU A 141 9.24 1.57 23.94
C GLU A 141 10.34 0.50 23.95
N LEU A 142 11.29 0.65 23.04
CA LEU A 142 12.41 -0.28 22.88
C LEU A 142 13.37 -0.20 24.06
N ALA A 143 13.80 -1.36 24.58
CA ALA A 143 14.84 -1.47 25.58
C ALA A 143 16.18 -0.87 25.09
N ALA A 144 17.02 -0.41 26.01
CA ALA A 144 18.30 0.22 25.67
C ALA A 144 19.25 -0.69 24.88
N ASN A 145 19.17 -2.00 25.10
CA ASN A 145 19.99 -3.01 24.41
C ASN A 145 19.09 -4.19 23.97
N PRO A 146 18.24 -3.99 22.94
CA PRO A 146 17.36 -5.04 22.48
C PRO A 146 18.15 -6.18 21.81
N GLN A 147 17.65 -7.40 21.92
CA GLN A 147 18.15 -8.51 21.16
C GLN A 147 17.75 -8.34 19.70
N THR A 148 18.71 -8.32 18.79
CA THR A 148 18.45 -8.31 17.35
C THR A 148 18.84 -9.64 16.71
N LEU A 149 18.07 -10.07 15.74
CA LEU A 149 18.26 -11.28 14.96
C LEU A 149 18.47 -10.93 13.50
N MET A 150 19.19 -11.79 12.80
CA MET A 150 19.26 -11.77 11.33
C MET A 150 18.15 -12.61 10.74
N ILE A 151 17.94 -12.49 9.43
CA ILE A 151 16.85 -13.19 8.74
C ILE A 151 16.94 -14.73 8.89
N ASP A 152 18.14 -15.26 8.99
CA ASP A 152 18.36 -16.71 9.15
C ASP A 152 17.98 -17.23 10.56
N ASP A 153 17.83 -16.32 11.52
CA ASP A 153 17.53 -16.63 12.92
C ASP A 153 16.04 -16.42 13.27
N VAL A 154 15.25 -15.84 12.36
CA VAL A 154 13.82 -15.60 12.59
C VAL A 154 13.02 -16.89 12.52
N LYS A 155 11.93 -16.96 13.27
CA LYS A 155 11.05 -18.14 13.36
C LYS A 155 9.64 -17.78 12.96
N GLU A 156 8.97 -18.69 12.28
CA GLU A 156 7.55 -18.56 11.96
C GLU A 156 6.70 -18.51 13.25
N GLY A 157 5.64 -17.71 13.20
CA GLY A 157 4.69 -17.56 14.32
C GLY A 157 5.21 -16.73 15.49
N VAL A 158 6.30 -15.97 15.28
CA VAL A 158 6.83 -15.00 16.25
C VAL A 158 6.70 -13.60 15.65
N ASP A 159 6.21 -12.64 16.45
CA ASP A 159 6.12 -11.25 16.06
C ASP A 159 7.47 -10.56 16.24
N TYR A 160 7.84 -9.76 15.24
CA TYR A 160 9.10 -9.01 15.22
C TYR A 160 8.86 -7.55 14.87
N ALA A 161 9.52 -6.66 15.60
CA ALA A 161 9.71 -5.30 15.13
C ALA A 161 10.89 -5.26 14.15
N LEU A 162 10.76 -4.42 13.11
CA LEU A 162 11.71 -4.36 12.02
C LEU A 162 12.66 -3.17 12.19
N LEU A 163 13.96 -3.45 12.21
CA LEU A 163 15.02 -2.45 12.08
C LEU A 163 15.55 -2.47 10.65
N ILE A 164 15.70 -1.30 10.06
CA ILE A 164 16.26 -1.18 8.72
C ILE A 164 17.49 -0.26 8.70
N SER A 165 18.45 -0.61 7.86
CA SER A 165 19.55 0.27 7.48
C SER A 165 19.57 0.44 5.98
N THR A 166 19.62 1.69 5.51
CA THR A 166 19.54 2.03 4.08
C THR A 166 20.73 2.87 3.65
N CYS A 167 21.08 2.81 2.37
CA CYS A 167 22.13 3.66 1.81
C CYS A 167 21.74 5.15 1.73
N SER A 168 20.49 5.50 1.98
CA SER A 168 20.02 6.90 2.09
C SER A 168 20.25 7.53 3.47
N GLY A 169 20.80 6.77 4.44
CA GLY A 169 21.20 7.29 5.75
C GLY A 169 20.31 6.91 6.93
N ALA A 170 19.30 6.07 6.74
CA ALA A 170 18.64 5.43 7.87
C ALA A 170 19.57 4.32 8.41
N TRP A 171 19.96 4.42 9.67
CA TRP A 171 20.82 3.47 10.33
C TRP A 171 20.10 2.86 11.53
N ARG A 172 19.86 1.54 11.47
CA ARG A 172 19.11 0.79 12.49
C ARG A 172 17.84 1.53 12.92
N TYR A 173 17.10 1.99 11.89
CA TYR A 173 15.87 2.74 12.09
C TYR A 173 14.75 1.76 12.39
N LEU A 174 14.08 1.93 13.53
CA LEU A 174 12.92 1.13 13.92
C LEU A 174 11.72 1.58 13.10
N ILE A 175 11.17 0.68 12.29
CA ILE A 175 9.89 0.91 11.65
C ILE A 175 8.81 0.73 12.71
N GLY A 176 8.06 1.81 12.98
CA GLY A 176 7.04 1.84 14.02
C GLY A 176 5.66 1.33 13.57
N ASP A 177 5.58 0.74 12.39
CA ASP A 177 4.35 0.12 11.90
C ASP A 177 4.19 -1.28 12.53
N THR A 178 3.07 -1.52 13.16
CA THR A 178 2.67 -2.81 13.73
C THR A 178 1.50 -3.42 12.99
#